data_d3194a43a4422822777baaff68a235dc
#
_entry.id   d3194a43a4422822777baaff68a235dc
#
_cell.length_a   1.000
_cell.length_b   1.000
_cell.length_c   1.000
_cell.angle_alpha   90.00
_cell.angle_beta   90.00
_cell.angle_gamma   90.00
#
_symmetry.space_group_name_H-M   'P 1'
#
loop_
_entity.id
_entity.type
_entity.pdbx_description
1 polymer ?
#
loop_
_entity_poly.entity_id
_entity_poly.type
_entity_poly.pdbx_seq_one_letter_code
_entity_poly.pdbx_strand_id
1 'polypeptide(L)'
;MKSAREIIVYTTSWCGPCKYAKNLLIKKGLQFQEIDIEKENMTREDLFDKTGGRTVPQIIIDGTAIGGYDDLVELDNNSLLV
;
A
#
# COMPACT_ATOMS: atom_id res chain seq x y z
N MET A 1 19.31 -15.66 -6.07
CA MET A 1 18.61 -15.39 -5.04
C MET A 1 17.53 -14.46 -5.33
N LYS A 2 16.53 -14.47 -4.64
CA LYS A 2 15.52 -13.67 -4.95
C LYS A 2 15.33 -12.60 -3.98
N SER A 3 15.06 -11.50 -4.41
CA SER A 3 14.88 -10.44 -3.48
C SER A 3 13.42 -10.31 -3.14
N ALA A 4 13.18 -9.85 -1.94
CA ALA A 4 11.84 -9.53 -1.52
C ALA A 4 11.36 -8.31 -2.29
N ARG A 5 10.07 -8.21 -2.51
CA ARG A 5 9.49 -7.02 -3.10
C ARG A 5 9.56 -5.87 -2.10
N GLU A 6 9.75 -4.68 -2.62
CA GLU A 6 9.69 -3.49 -1.80
C GLU A 6 8.27 -2.95 -1.83
N ILE A 7 7.59 -3.02 -0.70
CA ILE A 7 6.19 -2.64 -0.61
C ILE A 7 6.05 -1.52 0.41
N ILE A 8 5.38 -0.45 0.01
CA ILE A 8 5.09 0.69 0.88
C ILE A 8 3.58 0.90 0.90
N VAL A 9 3.01 1.01 2.09
CA VAL A 9 1.57 1.25 2.26
C VAL A 9 1.39 2.57 3.00
N TYR A 10 0.75 3.53 2.35
CA TYR A 10 0.41 4.80 2.99
C TYR A 10 -0.96 4.66 3.64
N THR A 11 -1.05 4.96 4.92
CA THR A 11 -2.23 4.68 5.73
C THR A 11 -2.63 5.85 6.60
N THR A 12 -3.78 5.72 7.27
CA THR A 12 -4.12 6.53 8.44
C THR A 12 -4.61 5.58 9.52
N SER A 13 -4.64 6.06 10.77
CA SER A 13 -4.99 5.20 11.90
C SER A 13 -6.46 4.79 11.92
N TRP A 14 -7.31 5.54 11.21
CA TRP A 14 -8.76 5.29 11.23
C TRP A 14 -9.27 4.60 9.97
N CYS A 15 -8.40 4.16 9.10
CA CYS A 15 -8.79 3.66 7.77
C CYS A 15 -9.05 2.16 7.80
N GLY A 16 -10.29 1.76 7.56
CA GLY A 16 -10.66 0.33 7.47
C GLY A 16 -9.99 -0.39 6.32
N PRO A 17 -10.09 0.13 5.07
CA PRO A 17 -9.41 -0.51 3.94
C PRO A 17 -7.91 -0.61 4.11
N CYS A 18 -7.29 0.30 4.86
CA CYS A 18 -5.86 0.21 5.15
C CYS A 18 -5.56 -1.04 5.97
N LYS A 19 -6.42 -1.35 6.94
CA LYS A 19 -6.26 -2.56 7.73
C LYS A 19 -6.39 -3.79 6.86
N TYR A 20 -7.35 -3.81 5.96
CA TYR A 20 -7.54 -4.96 5.07
C TYR A 20 -6.34 -5.15 4.15
N ALA A 21 -5.79 -4.06 3.65
CA ALA A 21 -4.61 -4.14 2.79
C ALA A 21 -3.43 -4.71 3.54
N LYS A 22 -3.20 -4.23 4.76
CA LYS A 22 -2.09 -4.74 5.57
C LYS A 22 -2.28 -6.21 5.91
N ASN A 23 -3.51 -6.60 6.27
CA ASN A 23 -3.78 -7.99 6.60
C ASN A 23 -3.58 -8.91 5.42
N LEU A 24 -3.94 -8.46 4.21
CA LEU A 24 -3.70 -9.25 3.02
C LEU A 24 -2.21 -9.48 2.80
N LEU A 25 -1.42 -8.43 2.93
CA LEU A 25 0.03 -8.56 2.77
C LEU A 25 0.63 -9.50 3.80
N ILE A 26 0.19 -9.39 5.06
CA ILE A 26 0.65 -10.28 6.12
C ILE A 26 0.27 -11.72 5.81
N LYS A 27 -0.97 -11.94 5.37
CA LYS A 27 -1.44 -13.28 5.06
C LYS A 27 -0.63 -13.92 3.94
N LYS A 28 -0.15 -13.11 3.00
CA LYS A 28 0.67 -13.59 1.90
C LYS A 28 2.13 -13.74 2.28
N GLY A 29 2.51 -13.42 3.51
CA GLY A 29 3.89 -13.53 3.96
C GLY A 29 4.79 -12.44 3.42
N LEU A 30 4.23 -11.31 3.00
CA LEU A 30 4.99 -10.22 2.41
C LEU A 30 5.29 -9.17 3.46
N GLN A 31 6.52 -8.68 3.45
CA GLN A 31 6.92 -7.58 4.32
C GLN A 31 6.63 -6.27 3.62
N PHE A 32 6.31 -5.26 4.41
CA PHE A 32 6.00 -3.94 3.85
C PHE A 32 6.35 -2.87 4.87
N GLN A 33 6.54 -1.66 4.37
CA GLN A 33 6.73 -0.49 5.20
C GLN A 33 5.41 0.26 5.26
N GLU A 34 4.95 0.56 6.47
CA GLU A 34 3.73 1.34 6.64
C GLU A 34 4.10 2.78 6.95
N ILE A 35 3.49 3.71 6.23
CA ILE A 35 3.69 5.13 6.47
C ILE A 35 2.33 5.74 6.79
N ASP A 36 2.15 6.15 8.04
CA ASP A 36 0.93 6.83 8.47
C ASP A 36 1.08 8.30 8.07
N ILE A 37 0.29 8.74 7.09
CA ILE A 37 0.47 10.08 6.54
C ILE A 37 0.20 11.18 7.54
N GLU A 38 -0.66 10.92 8.54
CA GLU A 38 -0.92 11.92 9.57
C GLU A 38 0.25 12.08 10.51
N LYS A 39 0.89 10.96 10.88
CA LYS A 39 2.06 11.01 11.74
C LYS A 39 3.25 11.68 11.04
N GLU A 40 3.31 11.56 9.72
CA GLU A 40 4.38 12.16 8.95
C GLU A 40 4.05 13.57 8.48
N ASN A 41 2.91 14.10 8.90
CA ASN A 41 2.47 15.44 8.49
C ASN A 41 2.37 15.59 6.98
N MET A 42 2.03 14.50 6.28
CA MET A 42 1.83 14.55 4.84
C MET A 42 0.43 15.06 4.52
N THR A 43 0.35 15.96 3.55
CA THR A 43 -0.94 16.40 3.05
C THR A 43 -1.44 15.44 1.98
N ARG A 44 -2.70 15.60 1.58
CA ARG A 44 -3.23 14.81 0.47
C ARG A 44 -2.52 15.13 -0.83
N GLU A 45 -2.03 16.36 -0.98
CA GLU A 45 -1.23 16.72 -2.16
C GLU A 45 0.11 16.02 -2.15
N ASP A 46 0.74 15.90 -0.97
CA ASP A 46 1.98 15.15 -0.85
C ASP A 46 1.76 13.69 -1.23
N LEU A 47 0.65 13.11 -0.79
CA LEU A 47 0.31 11.75 -1.12
C LEU A 47 0.10 11.59 -2.63
N PHE A 48 -0.60 12.53 -3.23
CA PHE A 48 -0.84 12.50 -4.67
C PHE A 48 0.47 12.56 -5.45
N ASP A 49 1.39 13.40 -5.01
CA ASP A 49 2.69 13.52 -5.68
C ASP A 49 3.47 12.22 -5.66
N LYS A 50 3.29 11.41 -4.61
CA LYS A 50 4.03 10.16 -4.48
C LYS A 50 3.31 8.97 -5.09
N THR A 51 2.00 9.01 -5.17
CA THR A 51 1.23 7.81 -5.53
C THR A 51 0.25 8.01 -6.67
N GLY A 52 -0.09 9.26 -6.99
CA GLY A 52 -1.12 9.53 -7.98
C GLY A 52 -2.53 9.47 -7.43
N GLY A 53 -2.70 9.23 -6.13
CA GLY A 53 -4.02 9.21 -5.48
C GLY A 53 -4.02 10.04 -4.21
N ARG A 54 -5.21 10.45 -3.79
CA ARG A 54 -5.38 11.28 -2.59
C ARG A 54 -6.08 10.57 -1.46
N THR A 55 -6.42 9.30 -1.66
CA THR A 55 -7.10 8.51 -0.63
C THR A 55 -6.14 7.49 -0.05
N VAL A 56 -6.48 6.94 1.11
CA VAL A 56 -5.71 5.86 1.72
C VAL A 56 -6.57 4.60 1.74
N PRO A 57 -5.98 3.42 1.63
CA PRO A 57 -4.54 3.20 1.48
C PRO A 57 -4.05 3.50 0.07
N GLN A 58 -2.77 3.82 -0.05
CA GLN A 58 -2.10 3.87 -1.35
C GLN A 58 -0.89 2.94 -1.24
N ILE A 59 -0.73 2.08 -2.22
CA ILE A 59 0.25 1.00 -2.16
C ILE A 59 1.23 1.14 -3.31
N ILE A 60 2.52 1.05 -2.99
CA ILE A 60 3.58 1.09 -3.98
C ILE A 60 4.34 -0.22 -3.89
N ILE A 61 4.50 -0.91 -5.02
CA ILE A 61 5.24 -2.16 -5.08
C ILE A 61 6.37 -2.00 -6.08
N ASP A 62 7.60 -2.18 -5.61
CA ASP A 62 8.80 -2.07 -6.44
C ASP A 62 8.83 -0.76 -7.22
N GLY A 63 8.43 0.33 -6.57
CA GLY A 63 8.45 1.65 -7.17
C GLY A 63 7.24 1.99 -8.02
N THR A 64 6.31 1.08 -8.20
CA THR A 64 5.11 1.31 -9.00
C THR A 64 3.90 1.51 -8.11
N ALA A 65 3.22 2.63 -8.28
CA ALA A 65 2.00 2.91 -7.53
C ALA A 65 0.87 2.07 -8.12
N ILE A 66 0.29 1.17 -7.31
CA ILE A 66 -0.74 0.28 -7.80
C ILE A 66 -2.15 0.74 -7.42
N GLY A 67 -2.27 1.67 -6.49
CA GLY A 67 -3.56 2.20 -6.07
C GLY A 67 -3.94 1.76 -4.67
N GLY A 68 -5.22 1.51 -4.45
CA GLY A 68 -5.76 1.21 -3.13
C GLY A 68 -5.96 -0.28 -2.89
N TYR A 69 -6.82 -0.57 -1.90
CA TYR A 69 -7.05 -1.95 -1.50
C TYR A 69 -7.65 -2.79 -2.64
N ASP A 70 -8.61 -2.24 -3.38
CA ASP A 70 -9.24 -2.99 -4.46
C ASP A 70 -8.22 -3.39 -5.53
N ASP A 71 -7.28 -2.49 -5.80
CA ASP A 71 -6.23 -2.78 -6.77
C ASP A 71 -5.30 -3.87 -6.25
N LEU A 72 -5.03 -3.87 -4.95
CA LEU A 72 -4.21 -4.90 -4.33
C LEU A 72 -4.89 -6.26 -4.43
N VAL A 73 -6.20 -6.31 -4.18
CA VAL A 73 -6.97 -7.54 -4.28
C VAL A 73 -6.93 -8.07 -5.71
N GLU A 74 -7.04 -7.18 -6.67
CA GLU A 74 -7.00 -7.58 -8.07
C GLU A 74 -5.65 -8.20 -8.44
N LEU A 75 -4.56 -7.61 -7.96
CA LEU A 75 -3.25 -8.20 -8.17
C LEU A 75 -3.16 -9.60 -7.58
N ASP A 76 -3.69 -9.78 -6.38
CA ASP A 76 -3.68 -11.07 -5.72
C ASP A 76 -4.50 -12.09 -6.50
N ASN A 77 -5.68 -11.71 -6.97
CA ASN A 77 -6.54 -12.59 -7.73
C ASN A 77 -5.90 -13.03 -9.05
N ASN A 78 -5.05 -12.18 -9.61
CA ASN A 78 -4.36 -12.49 -10.86
C ASN A 78 -3.00 -13.15 -10.62
N SER A 79 -2.70 -13.53 -9.39
CA SER A 79 -1.45 -14.19 -8.99
C SER A 79 -0.23 -13.32 -9.29
N LEU A 80 -0.39 -12.00 -9.29
CA LEU A 80 0.70 -11.08 -9.55
C LEU A 80 1.31 -10.52 -8.27
N LEU A 81 0.70 -10.79 -7.11
CA LEU A 81 1.18 -10.28 -5.84
C LEU A 81 2.29 -11.15 -5.27
N VAL A 82 2.13 -12.44 -5.32
CA VAL A 82 3.16 -13.39 -4.88
C VAL A 82 3.33 -14.48 -5.91
#